data_176be065b8a04246e80189c3f729f879
#
_entry.id   176be065b8a04246e80189c3f729f879
#
_cell.length_a   1.000
_cell.length_b   1.000
_cell.length_c   1.000
_cell.angle_alpha   90.00
_cell.angle_beta   90.00
_cell.angle_gamma   90.00
#
_symmetry.space_group_name_H-M   'P 1'
#
loop_
_entity.id
_entity.type
_entity.pdbx_description
1 polymer ?
#
loop_
_entity_poly.entity_id
_entity_poly.type
_entity_poly.pdbx_seq_one_letter_code
_entity_poly.pdbx_strand_id
1 'polypeptide(L)'
;LKAQGAKIIKGDNIKAMEQAAKPELMRKNLGLKMIRRNNSIGHHYFIANLTGKDITSTVALAVNEKNGIWYNPMTGKYHKATIGDKGIEVNLKSGESRILITSDKPVSEWKLGSKVKVNEKEAIAAADSKTIDLTENAWKLSFTEDAPKVGETFNLKGVKSWEDLSEKAKVMMGTGVYETTFKLSKDDAQKQWAIDLGDVRESARVYINNKYVGCAWAVPYILNCKDALNKGKNTIRIEVTNLPANRIAELDRQGVKWRKMKEINVVDIDYKKTTYEKWTPVPSGLN
;
A
#
# COMPACT_ATOMS: atom_id res chain seq x y z
N LEU A 1 44.03 -5.68 -0.53
CA LEU A 1 42.82 -4.86 -0.81
C LEU A 1 43.15 -3.64 -1.68
N LYS A 2 44.15 -2.82 -1.33
CA LYS A 2 44.58 -1.68 -2.19
C LYS A 2 45.05 -2.14 -3.57
N ALA A 3 45.81 -3.23 -3.65
CA ALA A 3 46.26 -3.81 -4.92
C ALA A 3 45.13 -4.32 -5.82
N GLN A 4 43.91 -4.50 -5.28
CA GLN A 4 42.71 -4.91 -5.98
C GLN A 4 41.73 -3.73 -6.28
N GLY A 5 42.20 -2.47 -6.17
CA GLY A 5 41.45 -1.28 -6.47
C GLY A 5 40.46 -0.84 -5.36
N ALA A 6 40.52 -1.43 -4.17
CA ALA A 6 39.70 -1.02 -3.06
C ALA A 6 40.04 0.40 -2.57
N LYS A 7 39.03 1.24 -2.40
CA LYS A 7 39.19 2.56 -1.78
C LYS A 7 39.03 2.44 -0.27
N ILE A 8 40.05 2.89 0.47
CA ILE A 8 40.06 2.90 1.94
C ILE A 8 39.76 4.32 2.40
N ILE A 9 38.63 4.49 3.12
CA ILE A 9 38.22 5.73 3.75
C ILE A 9 38.49 5.59 5.25
N LYS A 10 39.28 6.52 5.81
CA LYS A 10 39.61 6.52 7.25
C LYS A 10 38.69 7.47 8.01
N GLY A 11 38.19 7.02 9.18
CA GLY A 11 37.37 7.81 10.11
C GLY A 11 35.90 8.03 9.65
N ASP A 12 35.19 8.79 10.46
CA ASP A 12 33.75 9.10 10.27
C ASP A 12 33.54 10.25 9.28
N ASN A 13 34.25 10.24 8.17
CA ASN A 13 34.20 11.32 7.20
C ASN A 13 33.13 11.05 6.15
N ILE A 14 31.87 11.47 6.43
CA ILE A 14 30.73 11.36 5.53
C ILE A 14 31.02 11.99 4.17
N LYS A 15 31.69 13.15 4.13
CA LYS A 15 32.06 13.83 2.87
C LYS A 15 33.01 12.98 2.00
N ALA A 16 34.00 12.31 2.61
CA ALA A 16 34.88 11.42 1.86
C ALA A 16 34.11 10.16 1.36
N MET A 17 33.13 9.66 2.11
CA MET A 17 32.27 8.58 1.67
C MET A 17 31.38 9.02 0.50
N GLU A 18 30.78 10.21 0.57
CA GLU A 18 29.96 10.78 -0.52
C GLU A 18 30.77 11.03 -1.80
N GLN A 19 32.05 11.37 -1.68
CA GLN A 19 32.96 11.49 -2.82
C GLN A 19 33.33 10.13 -3.41
N ALA A 20 33.51 9.10 -2.56
CA ALA A 20 33.83 7.75 -3.01
C ALA A 20 32.64 7.01 -3.63
N ALA A 21 31.45 7.25 -3.11
CA ALA A 21 30.20 6.65 -3.57
C ALA A 21 29.11 7.71 -3.56
N LYS A 22 28.77 8.24 -4.76
CA LYS A 22 27.74 9.27 -4.94
C LYS A 22 26.39 8.81 -4.34
N PRO A 23 25.84 9.53 -3.35
CA PRO A 23 24.57 9.15 -2.73
C PRO A 23 23.39 9.43 -3.64
N GLU A 24 22.30 8.66 -3.48
CA GLU A 24 21.06 8.92 -4.17
C GLU A 24 20.30 10.09 -3.52
N LEU A 25 19.99 11.10 -4.32
CA LEU A 25 19.32 12.30 -3.83
C LEU A 25 17.84 12.06 -3.47
N MET A 26 17.20 11.01 -3.99
CA MET A 26 15.85 10.62 -3.59
C MET A 26 15.70 10.47 -2.08
N ARG A 27 16.70 9.86 -1.42
CA ARG A 27 16.71 9.69 0.03
C ARG A 27 16.87 11.00 0.76
N LYS A 28 17.86 11.82 0.31
CA LYS A 28 18.21 13.08 0.97
C LYS A 28 17.17 14.18 0.77
N ASN A 29 16.70 14.34 -0.47
CA ASN A 29 15.85 15.48 -0.85
C ASN A 29 14.36 15.19 -0.70
N LEU A 30 13.94 13.93 -0.88
CA LEU A 30 12.53 13.53 -0.88
C LEU A 30 12.15 12.66 0.32
N GLY A 31 13.10 12.24 1.14
CA GLY A 31 12.84 11.37 2.29
C GLY A 31 12.46 9.93 1.93
N LEU A 32 12.54 9.57 0.65
CA LEU A 32 12.19 8.23 0.18
C LEU A 32 13.13 7.17 0.74
N LYS A 33 12.59 6.02 1.10
CA LYS A 33 13.39 4.83 1.41
C LYS A 33 13.69 4.11 0.13
N MET A 34 14.95 3.68 -0.04
CA MET A 34 15.33 3.03 -1.28
C MET A 34 16.54 2.11 -1.10
N ILE A 35 16.60 1.11 -1.96
CA ILE A 35 17.76 0.24 -2.16
C ILE A 35 18.06 0.22 -3.66
N ARG A 36 19.33 0.49 -4.03
CA ARG A 36 19.82 0.35 -5.40
C ARG A 36 20.72 -0.89 -5.50
N ARG A 37 20.54 -1.65 -6.56
CA ARG A 37 21.40 -2.79 -6.91
C ARG A 37 21.75 -2.78 -8.39
N ASN A 38 22.90 -3.32 -8.74
CA ASN A 38 23.29 -3.58 -10.12
C ASN A 38 22.50 -4.78 -10.65
N ASN A 39 22.25 -4.79 -11.93
CA ASN A 39 21.71 -5.93 -12.70
C ASN A 39 22.51 -6.12 -14.00
N SER A 40 22.12 -7.04 -14.85
CA SER A 40 22.85 -7.36 -16.09
C SER A 40 22.81 -6.26 -17.17
N ILE A 41 21.92 -5.27 -17.05
CA ILE A 41 21.76 -4.18 -18.02
C ILE A 41 22.02 -2.79 -17.45
N GLY A 42 22.08 -2.64 -16.14
CA GLY A 42 22.26 -1.34 -15.45
C GLY A 42 21.93 -1.46 -13.96
N HIS A 43 20.93 -0.72 -13.49
CA HIS A 43 20.54 -0.72 -12.09
C HIS A 43 19.03 -0.99 -11.92
N HIS A 44 18.68 -1.46 -10.74
CA HIS A 44 17.29 -1.44 -10.27
C HIS A 44 17.21 -0.88 -8.86
N TYR A 45 16.12 -0.20 -8.60
CA TYR A 45 15.81 0.48 -7.34
C TYR A 45 14.51 -0.04 -6.81
N PHE A 46 14.46 -0.48 -5.57
CA PHE A 46 13.22 -0.55 -4.83
C PHE A 46 13.05 0.77 -4.09
N ILE A 47 11.94 1.46 -4.30
CA ILE A 47 11.68 2.78 -3.75
C ILE A 47 10.33 2.74 -3.03
N ALA A 48 10.29 3.25 -1.80
CA ALA A 48 9.07 3.35 -0.99
C ALA A 48 8.92 4.75 -0.40
N ASN A 49 7.72 5.28 -0.49
CA ASN A 49 7.34 6.54 0.12
C ASN A 49 6.72 6.30 1.51
N LEU A 50 7.51 6.46 2.56
CA LEU A 50 7.07 6.34 3.95
C LEU A 50 7.00 7.71 4.65
N THR A 51 6.87 8.80 3.88
CA THR A 51 6.92 10.16 4.45
C THR A 51 5.59 10.67 5.01
N GLY A 52 4.50 9.94 4.82
CA GLY A 52 3.15 10.40 5.21
C GLY A 52 2.55 11.44 4.25
N LYS A 53 3.22 11.74 3.12
CA LYS A 53 2.77 12.71 2.10
C LYS A 53 2.96 12.14 0.70
N ASP A 54 2.08 12.50 -0.23
CA ASP A 54 2.29 12.22 -1.64
C ASP A 54 3.50 13.02 -2.16
N ILE A 55 4.32 12.36 -2.98
CA ILE A 55 5.52 12.96 -3.55
C ILE A 55 5.37 12.99 -5.07
N THR A 56 5.40 14.20 -5.64
CA THR A 56 5.56 14.46 -7.06
C THR A 56 6.75 15.40 -7.24
N SER A 57 7.83 14.92 -7.82
CA SER A 57 9.08 15.70 -7.95
C SER A 57 9.98 15.12 -9.03
N THR A 58 10.95 15.92 -9.48
CA THR A 58 12.06 15.46 -10.32
C THR A 58 13.34 15.45 -9.50
N VAL A 59 14.10 14.36 -9.55
CA VAL A 59 15.33 14.19 -8.77
C VAL A 59 16.43 13.52 -9.58
N ALA A 60 17.66 14.05 -9.49
CA ALA A 60 18.80 13.46 -10.14
C ALA A 60 19.16 12.09 -9.56
N LEU A 61 19.48 11.14 -10.43
CA LEU A 61 20.06 9.85 -10.06
C LEU A 61 21.56 9.96 -9.80
N ALA A 62 22.07 9.09 -8.96
CA ALA A 62 23.52 8.99 -8.77
C ALA A 62 24.22 8.28 -9.93
N VAL A 63 23.48 7.65 -10.83
CA VAL A 63 23.93 7.00 -12.06
C VAL A 63 23.58 7.87 -13.27
N ASN A 64 24.30 7.69 -14.39
CA ASN A 64 24.13 8.50 -15.60
C ASN A 64 23.26 7.80 -16.69
N GLU A 65 22.54 6.76 -16.31
CA GLU A 65 21.68 5.98 -17.24
C GLU A 65 20.50 6.82 -17.73
N LYS A 66 20.22 6.73 -19.04
CA LYS A 66 19.26 7.62 -19.72
C LYS A 66 17.92 6.97 -20.01
N ASN A 67 17.84 5.65 -19.90
CA ASN A 67 16.62 4.90 -20.16
C ASN A 67 16.13 4.25 -18.86
N GLY A 68 14.82 4.27 -18.67
CA GLY A 68 14.23 3.69 -17.47
C GLY A 68 12.81 3.21 -17.67
N ILE A 69 12.41 2.29 -16.82
CA ILE A 69 11.02 1.88 -16.66
C ILE A 69 10.65 1.83 -15.19
N TRP A 70 9.43 2.21 -14.91
CA TRP A 70 8.78 1.97 -13.64
C TRP A 70 8.01 0.66 -13.68
N TYR A 71 8.15 -0.14 -12.65
CA TYR A 71 7.36 -1.33 -12.42
C TYR A 71 6.53 -1.15 -11.15
N ASN A 72 5.22 -1.37 -11.30
CA ASN A 72 4.30 -1.35 -10.17
C ASN A 72 4.11 -2.79 -9.66
N PRO A 73 4.65 -3.16 -8.48
CA PRO A 73 4.57 -4.52 -7.97
C PRO A 73 3.15 -4.93 -7.58
N MET A 74 2.26 -3.96 -7.29
CA MET A 74 0.86 -4.25 -6.93
C MET A 74 0.01 -4.63 -8.14
N THR A 75 0.29 -4.07 -9.31
CA THR A 75 -0.50 -4.29 -10.52
C THR A 75 0.19 -5.13 -11.57
N GLY A 76 1.49 -5.39 -11.40
CA GLY A 76 2.31 -6.08 -12.39
C GLY A 76 2.56 -5.28 -13.68
N LYS A 77 2.24 -3.97 -13.68
CA LYS A 77 2.34 -3.11 -14.87
C LYS A 77 3.69 -2.40 -14.95
N TYR A 78 4.13 -2.19 -16.20
CA TYR A 78 5.34 -1.46 -16.53
C TYR A 78 4.98 -0.22 -17.35
N HIS A 79 5.67 0.90 -17.10
CA HIS A 79 5.60 2.09 -17.93
C HIS A 79 6.96 2.77 -18.03
N LYS A 80 7.16 3.57 -19.09
CA LYS A 80 8.41 4.27 -19.29
C LYS A 80 8.64 5.28 -18.17
N ALA A 81 9.90 5.36 -17.72
CA ALA A 81 10.33 6.41 -16.81
C ALA A 81 10.86 7.60 -17.62
N THR A 82 10.40 8.80 -17.30
CA THR A 82 10.91 10.03 -17.90
C THR A 82 12.20 10.42 -17.19
N ILE A 83 13.35 10.22 -17.85
CA ILE A 83 14.67 10.64 -17.38
C ILE A 83 15.15 11.78 -18.27
N GLY A 84 15.17 12.99 -17.73
CA GLY A 84 15.66 14.18 -18.41
C GLY A 84 16.97 14.69 -17.78
N ASP A 85 17.43 15.87 -18.24
CA ASP A 85 18.66 16.50 -17.74
C ASP A 85 18.64 16.79 -16.23
N LYS A 86 17.46 17.04 -15.68
CA LYS A 86 17.25 17.28 -14.24
C LYS A 86 17.10 16.00 -13.41
N GLY A 87 17.06 14.83 -14.05
CA GLY A 87 16.89 13.54 -13.44
C GLY A 87 15.59 12.84 -13.79
N ILE A 88 15.09 12.01 -12.88
CA ILE A 88 13.87 11.20 -13.05
C ILE A 88 12.68 11.86 -12.40
N GLU A 89 11.53 11.77 -13.07
CA GLU A 89 10.24 12.12 -12.51
C GLU A 89 9.76 11.00 -11.57
N VAL A 90 9.44 11.39 -10.33
CA VAL A 90 8.95 10.51 -9.26
C VAL A 90 7.53 10.95 -8.90
N ASN A 91 6.60 10.03 -8.96
CA ASN A 91 5.23 10.23 -8.49
C ASN A 91 4.83 9.02 -7.64
N LEU A 92 4.82 9.19 -6.32
CA LEU A 92 4.53 8.14 -5.34
C LEU A 92 3.57 8.66 -4.28
N LYS A 93 2.45 8.01 -4.13
CA LYS A 93 1.53 8.28 -3.02
C LYS A 93 2.15 7.86 -1.68
N SER A 94 1.66 8.43 -0.59
CA SER A 94 2.04 7.99 0.76
C SER A 94 1.81 6.48 0.92
N GLY A 95 2.82 5.77 1.45
CA GLY A 95 2.82 4.32 1.63
C GLY A 95 3.08 3.51 0.34
N GLU A 96 3.17 4.14 -0.81
CA GLU A 96 3.36 3.45 -2.08
C GLU A 96 4.82 3.03 -2.30
N SER A 97 5.01 1.90 -2.98
CA SER A 97 6.32 1.44 -3.45
C SER A 97 6.33 1.17 -4.94
N ARG A 98 7.48 1.38 -5.56
CA ARG A 98 7.76 1.13 -6.98
C ARG A 98 9.14 0.54 -7.16
N ILE A 99 9.32 -0.16 -8.28
CA ILE A 99 10.64 -0.57 -8.74
C ILE A 99 10.97 0.24 -9.99
N LEU A 100 12.10 0.95 -9.94
CA LEU A 100 12.69 1.62 -11.09
C LEU A 100 13.81 0.73 -11.62
N ILE A 101 13.83 0.51 -12.93
CA ILE A 101 14.94 -0.15 -13.63
C ILE A 101 15.53 0.88 -14.60
N THR A 102 16.85 1.02 -14.59
CA THR A 102 17.57 1.98 -15.44
C THR A 102 18.69 1.30 -16.21
N SER A 103 19.03 1.84 -17.38
CA SER A 103 20.10 1.35 -18.24
C SER A 103 20.52 2.42 -19.26
N ASP A 104 21.75 2.31 -19.77
CA ASP A 104 22.20 3.07 -20.95
C ASP A 104 21.62 2.52 -22.26
N LYS A 105 21.17 1.26 -22.27
CA LYS A 105 20.57 0.62 -23.43
C LYS A 105 19.12 1.06 -23.60
N PRO A 106 18.64 1.28 -24.84
CA PRO A 106 17.24 1.54 -25.11
C PRO A 106 16.33 0.45 -24.54
N VAL A 107 15.15 0.81 -24.05
CA VAL A 107 14.18 -0.13 -23.45
C VAL A 107 13.78 -1.25 -24.42
N SER A 108 13.78 -0.98 -25.72
CA SER A 108 13.51 -1.97 -26.79
C SER A 108 14.50 -3.15 -26.80
N GLU A 109 15.69 -2.97 -26.27
CA GLU A 109 16.74 -4.00 -26.19
C GLU A 109 16.70 -4.82 -24.90
N TRP A 110 15.80 -4.49 -23.96
CA TRP A 110 15.74 -5.15 -22.66
C TRP A 110 14.99 -6.49 -22.78
N LYS A 111 15.57 -7.54 -22.25
CA LYS A 111 14.94 -8.87 -22.20
C LYS A 111 13.96 -8.96 -21.02
N LEU A 112 12.86 -8.25 -21.09
CA LEU A 112 11.83 -8.20 -20.03
C LEU A 112 10.90 -9.42 -20.02
N GLY A 113 11.10 -10.39 -20.91
CA GLY A 113 10.20 -11.52 -21.10
C GLY A 113 9.09 -11.23 -22.13
N SER A 114 8.65 -12.25 -22.84
CA SER A 114 7.75 -12.12 -24.00
C SER A 114 6.34 -11.61 -23.70
N LYS A 115 5.93 -11.60 -22.43
CA LYS A 115 4.60 -11.15 -21.98
C LYS A 115 4.58 -9.73 -21.39
N VAL A 116 5.75 -9.10 -21.23
CA VAL A 116 5.86 -7.77 -20.62
C VAL A 116 5.52 -6.70 -21.65
N LYS A 117 4.50 -5.90 -21.37
CA LYS A 117 4.16 -4.69 -22.13
C LYS A 117 4.58 -3.47 -21.31
N VAL A 118 5.44 -2.64 -21.88
CA VAL A 118 5.81 -1.35 -21.29
C VAL A 118 4.90 -0.26 -21.89
N ASN A 119 4.08 0.35 -21.06
CA ASN A 119 3.20 1.45 -21.45
C ASN A 119 4.00 2.76 -21.55
N GLU A 120 3.60 3.68 -22.45
CA GLU A 120 4.25 4.99 -22.57
C GLU A 120 4.09 5.83 -21.30
N LYS A 121 2.89 5.77 -20.69
CA LYS A 121 2.58 6.48 -19.44
C LYS A 121 1.82 5.56 -18.50
N GLU A 122 1.98 5.76 -17.20
CA GLU A 122 1.06 5.21 -16.23
C GLU A 122 -0.32 5.86 -16.46
N ALA A 123 -1.38 5.04 -16.45
CA ALA A 123 -2.72 5.58 -16.43
C ALA A 123 -2.95 6.24 -15.04
N ILE A 124 -2.54 7.49 -14.91
CA ILE A 124 -2.91 8.34 -13.79
C ILE A 124 -4.39 8.68 -14.00
N ALA A 125 -5.20 8.65 -12.95
CA ALA A 125 -6.55 9.20 -13.03
C ALA A 125 -6.44 10.62 -13.58
N ALA A 126 -7.05 10.87 -14.73
CA ALA A 126 -6.97 12.19 -15.36
C ALA A 126 -7.51 13.24 -14.38
N ALA A 127 -6.93 14.45 -14.40
CA ALA A 127 -7.38 15.57 -13.57
C ALA A 127 -8.88 15.89 -13.74
N ASP A 128 -9.45 15.52 -14.89
CA ASP A 128 -10.88 15.64 -15.23
C ASP A 128 -11.67 14.33 -15.01
N SER A 129 -11.19 13.42 -14.16
CA SER A 129 -11.91 12.17 -13.89
C SER A 129 -13.19 12.45 -13.10
N LYS A 130 -14.32 11.94 -13.59
CA LYS A 130 -15.58 11.98 -12.85
C LYS A 130 -15.46 11.14 -11.58
N THR A 131 -15.80 11.72 -10.45
CA THR A 131 -15.87 11.03 -9.16
C THR A 131 -17.32 10.82 -8.75
N ILE A 132 -17.63 9.67 -8.19
CA ILE A 132 -18.89 9.36 -7.51
C ILE A 132 -18.52 9.07 -6.06
N ASP A 133 -18.87 10.01 -5.19
CA ASP A 133 -18.63 9.87 -3.77
C ASP A 133 -19.70 8.96 -3.16
N LEU A 134 -19.27 7.90 -2.48
CA LEU A 134 -20.11 6.93 -1.79
C LEU A 134 -19.91 6.98 -0.27
N THR A 135 -19.06 7.89 0.23
CA THR A 135 -18.72 7.97 1.66
C THR A 135 -19.94 8.26 2.52
N GLU A 136 -20.86 9.09 2.04
CA GLU A 136 -22.09 9.46 2.75
C GLU A 136 -23.31 8.57 2.44
N ASN A 137 -23.11 7.50 1.67
CA ASN A 137 -24.21 6.58 1.38
C ASN A 137 -24.71 5.89 2.64
N ALA A 138 -25.92 5.34 2.55
CA ALA A 138 -26.41 4.37 3.52
C ALA A 138 -25.64 3.06 3.35
N TRP A 139 -24.89 2.68 4.37
CA TRP A 139 -24.15 1.44 4.42
C TRP A 139 -24.77 0.47 5.42
N LYS A 140 -24.87 -0.79 5.03
CA LYS A 140 -25.19 -1.87 5.94
C LYS A 140 -23.90 -2.57 6.32
N LEU A 141 -23.57 -2.68 7.62
CA LEU A 141 -22.42 -3.37 8.14
C LEU A 141 -22.87 -4.54 9.01
N SER A 142 -22.39 -5.73 8.69
CA SER A 142 -22.51 -6.94 9.50
C SER A 142 -21.13 -7.57 9.71
N PHE A 143 -21.01 -8.49 10.68
CA PHE A 143 -19.74 -9.13 10.97
C PHE A 143 -19.82 -10.64 10.72
N THR A 144 -18.71 -11.21 10.26
CA THR A 144 -18.53 -12.64 10.03
C THR A 144 -17.17 -13.07 10.52
N GLU A 145 -17.03 -14.34 10.94
CA GLU A 145 -15.79 -14.85 11.54
C GLU A 145 -15.30 -14.02 12.74
N ASP A 146 -16.23 -13.39 13.45
CA ASP A 146 -15.98 -12.44 14.52
C ASP A 146 -15.80 -13.10 15.90
N ALA A 147 -14.82 -12.59 16.65
CA ALA A 147 -14.55 -12.99 18.02
C ALA A 147 -14.15 -11.76 18.89
N PRO A 148 -14.94 -11.38 19.95
CA PRO A 148 -16.22 -11.99 20.35
C PRO A 148 -17.31 -11.75 19.30
N LYS A 149 -18.34 -12.59 19.34
CA LYS A 149 -19.52 -12.44 18.48
C LYS A 149 -20.16 -11.09 18.70
N VAL A 150 -20.23 -10.24 17.64
CA VAL A 150 -20.91 -8.95 17.71
C VAL A 150 -22.42 -9.15 17.74
N GLY A 151 -22.96 -9.96 16.80
CA GLY A 151 -24.35 -10.42 16.82
C GLY A 151 -25.38 -9.39 16.37
N GLU A 152 -24.94 -8.20 15.93
CA GLU A 152 -25.83 -7.13 15.45
C GLU A 152 -25.40 -6.64 14.08
N THR A 153 -26.34 -5.99 13.39
CA THR A 153 -26.12 -5.36 12.09
C THR A 153 -26.32 -3.86 12.25
N PHE A 154 -25.40 -3.07 11.71
CA PHE A 154 -25.44 -1.62 11.79
C PHE A 154 -25.90 -1.02 10.45
N ASN A 155 -26.85 -0.09 10.52
CA ASN A 155 -27.21 0.76 9.40
C ASN A 155 -26.52 2.10 9.59
N LEU A 156 -25.52 2.38 8.77
CA LEU A 156 -24.65 3.54 8.91
C LEU A 156 -25.02 4.59 7.86
N LYS A 157 -24.96 5.86 8.24
CA LYS A 157 -24.86 6.97 7.31
C LYS A 157 -23.36 7.28 7.21
N GLY A 158 -22.75 6.89 6.09
CA GLY A 158 -21.29 6.92 5.94
C GLY A 158 -20.57 5.76 6.59
N VAL A 159 -19.27 5.67 6.38
CA VAL A 159 -18.40 4.68 7.02
C VAL A 159 -17.91 5.20 8.37
N LYS A 160 -17.69 4.29 9.31
CA LYS A 160 -17.18 4.59 10.66
C LYS A 160 -16.28 3.48 11.13
N SER A 161 -15.29 3.83 11.93
CA SER A 161 -14.43 2.88 12.61
C SER A 161 -15.24 1.97 13.56
N TRP A 162 -14.87 0.70 13.67
CA TRP A 162 -15.64 -0.29 14.45
C TRP A 162 -15.64 0.01 15.96
N GLU A 163 -14.57 0.62 16.46
CA GLU A 163 -14.47 1.00 17.87
C GLU A 163 -15.49 2.06 18.30
N ASP A 164 -16.10 2.77 17.32
CA ASP A 164 -17.14 3.78 17.56
C ASP A 164 -18.57 3.21 17.45
N LEU A 165 -18.71 1.91 17.14
CA LEU A 165 -20.03 1.31 16.90
C LEU A 165 -20.63 0.66 18.15
N SER A 166 -19.86 -0.20 18.82
CA SER A 166 -20.26 -0.83 20.07
C SER A 166 -19.04 -1.39 20.82
N GLU A 167 -19.17 -1.64 22.12
CA GLU A 167 -18.09 -2.22 22.94
C GLU A 167 -17.63 -3.60 22.40
N LYS A 168 -18.53 -4.37 21.78
CA LYS A 168 -18.15 -5.65 21.17
C LYS A 168 -17.39 -5.45 19.87
N ALA A 169 -17.85 -4.52 19.01
CA ALA A 169 -17.18 -4.21 17.75
C ALA A 169 -15.78 -3.63 17.98
N LYS A 170 -15.61 -2.81 19.02
CA LYS A 170 -14.35 -2.19 19.44
C LYS A 170 -13.24 -3.21 19.72
N VAL A 171 -13.58 -4.34 20.30
CA VAL A 171 -12.60 -5.35 20.78
C VAL A 171 -12.60 -6.62 19.94
N MET A 172 -13.37 -6.68 18.87
CA MET A 172 -13.45 -7.88 18.05
C MET A 172 -12.27 -8.00 17.09
N MET A 173 -11.95 -9.23 16.73
CA MET A 173 -11.17 -9.56 15.54
C MET A 173 -12.05 -10.35 14.58
N GLY A 174 -11.92 -10.11 13.28
CA GLY A 174 -12.70 -10.81 12.26
C GLY A 174 -12.91 -9.97 11.01
N THR A 175 -14.03 -10.20 10.33
CA THR A 175 -14.35 -9.56 9.06
C THR A 175 -15.68 -8.79 9.15
N GLY A 176 -15.63 -7.49 8.85
CA GLY A 176 -16.82 -6.65 8.64
C GLY A 176 -17.21 -6.63 7.18
N VAL A 177 -18.49 -6.84 6.91
CA VAL A 177 -19.09 -6.87 5.58
C VAL A 177 -19.92 -5.61 5.39
N TYR A 178 -19.43 -4.70 4.56
CA TYR A 178 -20.10 -3.47 4.18
C TYR A 178 -20.86 -3.65 2.88
N GLU A 179 -22.10 -3.22 2.83
CA GLU A 179 -22.94 -3.26 1.63
C GLU A 179 -23.61 -1.92 1.36
N THR A 180 -23.55 -1.45 0.12
CA THR A 180 -24.29 -0.28 -0.36
C THR A 180 -24.67 -0.42 -1.82
N THR A 181 -25.47 0.52 -2.34
CA THR A 181 -25.86 0.57 -3.75
C THR A 181 -25.70 1.97 -4.31
N PHE A 182 -25.41 2.03 -5.61
CA PHE A 182 -25.35 3.28 -6.37
C PHE A 182 -25.86 3.07 -7.79
N LYS A 183 -26.04 4.16 -8.54
CA LYS A 183 -26.55 4.10 -9.92
C LYS A 183 -25.56 4.71 -10.89
N LEU A 184 -25.41 4.08 -12.06
CA LEU A 184 -24.65 4.61 -13.20
C LEU A 184 -25.55 4.87 -14.39
N SER A 185 -25.28 5.96 -15.12
CA SER A 185 -25.86 6.19 -16.44
C SER A 185 -25.33 5.15 -17.45
N LYS A 186 -25.95 5.06 -18.62
CA LYS A 186 -25.47 4.19 -19.71
C LYS A 186 -24.04 4.55 -20.11
N ASP A 187 -23.77 5.85 -20.24
CA ASP A 187 -22.46 6.34 -20.70
C ASP A 187 -21.37 6.16 -19.64
N ASP A 188 -21.69 6.36 -18.35
CA ASP A 188 -20.76 6.12 -17.26
C ASP A 188 -20.41 4.64 -17.11
N ALA A 189 -21.35 3.74 -17.32
CA ALA A 189 -21.09 2.29 -17.24
C ALA A 189 -20.09 1.78 -18.30
N GLN A 190 -19.84 2.55 -19.36
CA GLN A 190 -18.86 2.22 -20.40
C GLN A 190 -17.46 2.75 -20.13
N LYS A 191 -17.32 3.67 -19.16
CA LYS A 191 -16.03 4.28 -18.80
C LYS A 191 -15.15 3.34 -17.98
N GLN A 192 -13.88 3.68 -17.88
CA GLN A 192 -12.95 3.06 -16.93
C GLN A 192 -13.21 3.63 -15.54
N TRP A 193 -13.40 2.75 -14.56
CA TRP A 193 -13.59 3.12 -13.18
C TRP A 193 -12.60 2.41 -12.28
N ALA A 194 -12.19 3.09 -11.24
CA ALA A 194 -11.50 2.51 -10.11
C ALA A 194 -12.28 2.85 -8.84
N ILE A 195 -12.32 1.92 -7.90
CA ILE A 195 -12.80 2.18 -6.56
C ILE A 195 -11.61 2.50 -5.67
N ASP A 196 -11.65 3.65 -4.99
CA ASP A 196 -10.74 4.05 -3.94
C ASP A 196 -11.43 3.82 -2.60
N LEU A 197 -10.84 3.00 -1.74
CA LEU A 197 -11.41 2.63 -0.45
C LEU A 197 -10.95 3.56 0.69
N GLY A 198 -10.09 4.55 0.38
CA GLY A 198 -9.55 5.46 1.38
C GLY A 198 -8.66 4.76 2.40
N ASP A 199 -9.02 4.80 3.66
CA ASP A 199 -8.29 4.15 4.76
C ASP A 199 -8.92 2.81 5.12
N VAL A 200 -8.20 1.71 4.88
CA VAL A 200 -8.61 0.33 5.15
C VAL A 200 -7.78 -0.26 6.27
N ARG A 201 -8.43 -0.84 7.27
CA ARG A 201 -7.78 -1.46 8.44
C ARG A 201 -8.19 -2.94 8.60
N GLU A 202 -7.51 -3.93 7.91
CA GLU A 202 -6.20 -3.80 7.21
C GLU A 202 -6.31 -4.24 5.75
N SER A 203 -7.20 -5.17 5.42
CA SER A 203 -7.36 -5.67 4.06
C SER A 203 -8.83 -5.74 3.66
N ALA A 204 -9.13 -5.44 2.40
CA ALA A 204 -10.50 -5.42 1.89
C ALA A 204 -10.63 -6.26 0.64
N ARG A 205 -11.53 -7.25 0.65
CA ARG A 205 -12.02 -7.94 -0.54
C ARG A 205 -13.23 -7.21 -1.08
N VAL A 206 -13.20 -6.85 -2.35
CA VAL A 206 -14.25 -6.05 -2.99
C VAL A 206 -15.00 -6.87 -4.02
N TYR A 207 -16.31 -6.77 -3.95
CA TYR A 207 -17.25 -7.37 -4.91
C TYR A 207 -18.21 -6.28 -5.42
N ILE A 208 -18.44 -6.25 -6.73
CA ILE A 208 -19.45 -5.40 -7.35
C ILE A 208 -20.38 -6.28 -8.15
N ASN A 209 -21.68 -6.17 -7.90
CA ASN A 209 -22.70 -7.03 -8.54
C ASN A 209 -22.40 -8.54 -8.37
N ASN A 210 -21.92 -8.93 -7.19
CA ASN A 210 -21.45 -10.28 -6.83
C ASN A 210 -20.22 -10.76 -7.60
N LYS A 211 -19.60 -9.93 -8.44
CA LYS A 211 -18.37 -10.25 -9.13
C LYS A 211 -17.18 -9.80 -8.29
N TYR A 212 -16.24 -10.70 -8.04
CA TYR A 212 -14.99 -10.37 -7.34
C TYR A 212 -14.14 -9.42 -8.17
N VAL A 213 -13.79 -8.26 -7.58
CA VAL A 213 -12.99 -7.20 -8.20
C VAL A 213 -11.52 -7.34 -7.84
N GLY A 214 -11.24 -7.65 -6.57
CA GLY A 214 -9.86 -7.78 -6.09
C GLY A 214 -9.78 -7.66 -4.58
N CYS A 215 -8.54 -7.74 -4.07
CA CYS A 215 -8.21 -7.52 -2.66
C CYS A 215 -7.25 -6.32 -2.56
N ALA A 216 -7.66 -5.29 -1.83
CA ALA A 216 -6.82 -4.16 -1.45
C ALA A 216 -6.23 -4.46 -0.06
N TRP A 217 -4.90 -4.62 0.03
CA TRP A 217 -4.18 -5.05 1.25
C TRP A 217 -2.97 -4.18 1.57
N ALA A 218 -2.71 -3.19 0.74
CA ALA A 218 -1.66 -2.19 0.94
C ALA A 218 -2.05 -0.89 0.23
N VAL A 219 -1.54 0.22 0.70
CA VAL A 219 -1.76 1.54 0.11
C VAL A 219 -1.10 1.67 -1.27
N PRO A 220 -1.74 2.38 -2.21
CA PRO A 220 -3.09 2.92 -2.15
C PRO A 220 -4.15 1.81 -2.31
N TYR A 221 -5.23 1.89 -1.52
CA TYR A 221 -6.31 0.89 -1.54
C TYR A 221 -7.26 1.13 -2.73
N ILE A 222 -6.72 1.02 -3.95
CA ILE A 222 -7.42 1.32 -5.21
C ILE A 222 -7.50 0.07 -6.08
N LEU A 223 -8.70 -0.25 -6.57
CA LEU A 223 -8.95 -1.39 -7.46
C LEU A 223 -9.65 -0.95 -8.74
N ASN A 224 -9.24 -1.49 -9.89
CA ASN A 224 -9.97 -1.29 -11.16
C ASN A 224 -11.24 -2.14 -11.16
N CYS A 225 -12.40 -1.52 -11.39
CA CYS A 225 -13.68 -2.18 -11.28
C CYS A 225 -14.55 -2.11 -12.54
N LYS A 226 -14.04 -1.61 -13.67
CA LYS A 226 -14.81 -1.42 -14.91
C LYS A 226 -15.63 -2.64 -15.31
N ASP A 227 -15.02 -3.82 -15.31
CA ASP A 227 -15.65 -5.04 -15.82
C ASP A 227 -16.76 -5.60 -14.90
N ALA A 228 -16.95 -5.03 -13.72
CA ALA A 228 -17.93 -5.42 -12.75
C ALA A 228 -19.17 -4.49 -12.71
N LEU A 229 -19.12 -3.37 -13.44
CA LEU A 229 -20.14 -2.33 -13.41
C LEU A 229 -21.22 -2.53 -14.48
N ASN A 230 -22.46 -2.18 -14.12
CA ASN A 230 -23.62 -2.21 -14.99
C ASN A 230 -24.28 -0.84 -15.10
N LYS A 231 -25.00 -0.60 -16.21
CA LYS A 231 -25.94 0.50 -16.31
C LYS A 231 -27.06 0.33 -15.26
N GLY A 232 -27.47 1.41 -14.62
CA GLY A 232 -28.51 1.41 -13.59
C GLY A 232 -27.95 1.07 -12.21
N LYS A 233 -28.67 0.29 -11.44
CA LYS A 233 -28.33 -0.07 -10.06
C LYS A 233 -27.14 -1.02 -10.00
N ASN A 234 -26.16 -0.67 -9.18
CA ASN A 234 -25.01 -1.51 -8.83
C ASN A 234 -25.00 -1.74 -7.31
N THR A 235 -24.56 -2.90 -6.89
CA THR A 235 -24.33 -3.25 -5.48
C THR A 235 -22.85 -3.40 -5.24
N ILE A 236 -22.33 -2.77 -4.18
CA ILE A 236 -20.97 -2.97 -3.69
C ILE A 236 -21.05 -3.76 -2.38
N ARG A 237 -20.18 -4.76 -2.25
CA ARG A 237 -19.89 -5.48 -1.02
C ARG A 237 -18.40 -5.46 -0.76
N ILE A 238 -18.01 -4.98 0.41
CA ILE A 238 -16.61 -4.86 0.84
C ILE A 238 -16.44 -5.65 2.13
N GLU A 239 -15.56 -6.65 2.12
CA GLU A 239 -15.23 -7.48 3.27
C GLU A 239 -13.90 -7.01 3.84
N VAL A 240 -13.92 -6.30 4.96
CA VAL A 240 -12.72 -5.80 5.62
C VAL A 240 -12.33 -6.72 6.77
N THR A 241 -11.10 -7.21 6.76
CA THR A 241 -10.54 -8.02 7.85
C THR A 241 -9.53 -7.18 8.62
N ASN A 242 -9.72 -7.07 9.95
CA ASN A 242 -8.86 -6.29 10.82
C ASN A 242 -7.73 -7.13 11.45
N LEU A 243 -6.83 -6.45 12.17
CA LEU A 243 -5.82 -7.08 13.02
C LEU A 243 -6.42 -7.54 14.35
N PRO A 244 -5.86 -8.60 14.99
CA PRO A 244 -6.30 -9.06 16.30
C PRO A 244 -5.86 -8.16 17.47
N ALA A 245 -5.26 -6.99 17.21
CA ALA A 245 -4.64 -6.13 18.23
C ALA A 245 -5.61 -5.75 19.36
N ASN A 246 -6.80 -5.25 19.02
CA ASN A 246 -7.81 -4.84 20.00
C ASN A 246 -8.32 -6.06 20.81
N ARG A 247 -8.46 -7.21 20.16
CA ARG A 247 -8.87 -8.46 20.82
C ARG A 247 -7.82 -8.96 21.80
N ILE A 248 -6.55 -8.91 21.41
CA ILE A 248 -5.43 -9.33 22.26
C ILE A 248 -5.34 -8.44 23.50
N ALA A 249 -5.44 -7.13 23.32
CA ALA A 249 -5.43 -6.17 24.41
C ALA A 249 -6.59 -6.43 25.39
N GLU A 250 -7.78 -6.73 24.88
CA GLU A 250 -8.95 -7.05 25.71
C GLU A 250 -8.79 -8.37 26.46
N LEU A 251 -8.24 -9.40 25.84
CA LEU A 251 -7.97 -10.69 26.52
C LEU A 251 -6.97 -10.51 27.67
N ASP A 252 -5.94 -9.66 27.49
CA ASP A 252 -5.00 -9.35 28.56
C ASP A 252 -5.66 -8.55 29.69
N ARG A 253 -6.53 -7.57 29.39
CA ARG A 253 -7.33 -6.83 30.39
C ARG A 253 -8.23 -7.74 31.22
N GLN A 254 -8.80 -8.77 30.57
CA GLN A 254 -9.64 -9.79 31.23
C GLN A 254 -8.83 -10.88 31.95
N GLY A 255 -7.50 -10.85 31.89
CA GLY A 255 -6.65 -11.87 32.48
C GLY A 255 -6.73 -13.25 31.80
N VAL A 256 -7.26 -13.32 30.56
CA VAL A 256 -7.43 -14.56 29.82
C VAL A 256 -6.07 -15.08 29.33
N LYS A 257 -5.76 -16.32 29.58
CA LYS A 257 -4.54 -16.99 29.10
C LYS A 257 -4.73 -17.42 27.62
N TRP A 258 -4.52 -16.49 26.69
CA TRP A 258 -4.68 -16.75 25.25
C TRP A 258 -3.41 -17.26 24.57
N ARG A 259 -2.21 -17.00 25.14
CA ARG A 259 -0.93 -17.44 24.58
C ARG A 259 -0.75 -18.95 24.81
N LYS A 260 -0.62 -19.70 23.71
CA LYS A 260 -0.34 -21.14 23.74
C LYS A 260 1.17 -21.46 23.79
N MET A 261 1.98 -20.60 23.12
CA MET A 261 3.43 -20.77 23.08
C MET A 261 4.09 -19.84 24.11
N LYS A 262 5.09 -20.34 24.79
CA LYS A 262 5.92 -19.56 25.72
C LYS A 262 7.11 -18.97 24.92
N GLU A 263 7.64 -17.85 25.40
CA GLU A 263 8.85 -17.22 24.86
C GLU A 263 10.07 -18.04 25.32
N ILE A 264 10.41 -19.09 24.57
CA ILE A 264 11.42 -20.07 24.95
C ILE A 264 12.87 -19.58 24.75
N ASN A 265 13.06 -18.48 24.01
CA ASN A 265 14.39 -17.94 23.68
C ASN A 265 14.77 -16.70 24.50
N VAL A 266 13.95 -16.30 25.47
CA VAL A 266 14.26 -15.17 26.33
C VAL A 266 15.07 -15.67 27.52
N VAL A 267 16.35 -15.34 27.53
CA VAL A 267 17.29 -15.64 28.63
C VAL A 267 17.66 -14.32 29.28
N ASP A 268 16.77 -13.81 30.13
CA ASP A 268 17.00 -12.57 30.87
C ASP A 268 16.47 -12.75 32.29
N ILE A 269 17.33 -12.50 33.27
CA ILE A 269 16.99 -12.62 34.68
C ILE A 269 15.91 -11.62 35.12
N ASP A 270 15.85 -10.47 34.44
CA ASP A 270 14.87 -9.41 34.68
C ASP A 270 13.65 -9.48 33.76
N TYR A 271 13.51 -10.60 33.03
CA TYR A 271 12.40 -10.77 32.08
C TYR A 271 11.05 -10.61 32.78
N LYS A 272 10.28 -9.64 32.28
CA LYS A 272 8.88 -9.44 32.64
C LYS A 272 8.01 -9.78 31.46
N LYS A 273 7.01 -10.62 31.68
CA LYS A 273 6.04 -10.98 30.64
C LYS A 273 5.39 -9.72 30.07
N THR A 274 5.49 -9.53 28.77
CA THR A 274 4.83 -8.43 28.06
C THR A 274 3.32 -8.62 28.11
N THR A 275 2.59 -7.57 28.48
CA THR A 275 1.12 -7.50 28.39
C THR A 275 0.71 -6.36 27.48
N TYR A 276 -0.46 -6.49 26.87
CA TYR A 276 -1.01 -5.49 25.94
C TYR A 276 -2.23 -4.76 26.52
N GLU A 277 -2.52 -4.97 27.81
CA GLU A 277 -3.67 -4.38 28.52
C GLU A 277 -3.76 -2.85 28.39
N LYS A 278 -2.60 -2.18 28.29
CA LYS A 278 -2.51 -0.71 28.19
C LYS A 278 -2.55 -0.18 26.75
N TRP A 279 -2.66 -1.05 25.75
CA TRP A 279 -2.77 -0.58 24.37
C TRP A 279 -4.08 0.17 24.18
N THR A 280 -3.98 1.34 23.55
CA THR A 280 -5.15 2.06 23.04
C THR A 280 -5.75 1.31 21.87
N PRO A 281 -7.07 1.28 21.72
CA PRO A 281 -7.70 0.70 20.54
C PRO A 281 -7.15 1.29 19.24
N VAL A 282 -6.87 0.44 18.27
CA VAL A 282 -6.48 0.85 16.93
C VAL A 282 -7.70 0.86 16.02
N PRO A 283 -7.77 1.78 15.03
CA PRO A 283 -8.85 1.83 14.07
C PRO A 283 -9.06 0.50 13.36
N SER A 284 -10.31 0.14 13.10
CA SER A 284 -10.70 -1.08 12.40
C SER A 284 -11.79 -0.78 11.38
N GLY A 285 -11.80 -1.47 10.25
CA GLY A 285 -12.81 -1.31 9.20
C GLY A 285 -12.42 -0.31 8.11
N LEU A 286 -13.42 0.35 7.53
CA LEU A 286 -13.25 1.51 6.65
C LEU A 286 -13.37 2.79 7.49
N ASN A 287 -12.45 3.74 7.27
CA ASN A 287 -12.37 4.99 8.02
C ASN A 287 -12.30 6.20 7.10
#